data_96bc7db94ba89903149f11ed6b2f92fc
#
_entry.id   96bc7db94ba89903149f11ed6b2f92fc
#
_cell.length_a   1.000
_cell.length_b   1.000
_cell.length_c   1.000
_cell.angle_alpha   90.00
_cell.angle_beta   90.00
_cell.angle_gamma   90.00
#
_symmetry.space_group_name_H-M   'P 1'
#
loop_
_entity.id
_entity.type
_entity.pdbx_description
1 polymer ?
#
loop_
_entity_poly.entity_id
_entity_poly.type
_entity_poly.pdbx_seq_one_letter_code
_entity_poly.pdbx_strand_id
1 'polypeptide(L)'
;MGKEKIILTGDRPTGRLHIGHYVGSLKRRVDLQDAGDYSKMFIFIADSQALTDNIDNPEKVRQNVIEVALDYLACGIDPSKATIFIQSQIPELCELSFYYMDLVSVSACNVTRP
;
A
#
# COMPACT_ATOMS: atom_id res chain seq x y z
N MET A 1 -14.05 -15.31 -21.64
CA MET A 1 -13.31 -15.40 -20.38
C MET A 1 -13.29 -14.01 -19.74
N GLY A 2 -13.91 -13.85 -18.58
CA GLY A 2 -13.87 -12.59 -17.84
C GLY A 2 -12.43 -12.31 -17.40
N LYS A 3 -11.98 -11.03 -17.48
CA LYS A 3 -10.67 -10.64 -16.94
C LYS A 3 -10.64 -10.88 -15.44
N GLU A 4 -9.58 -11.51 -14.94
CA GLU A 4 -9.34 -11.67 -13.51
C GLU A 4 -9.28 -10.27 -12.86
N LYS A 5 -10.11 -10.03 -11.85
CA LYS A 5 -10.19 -8.76 -11.15
C LYS A 5 -9.31 -8.82 -9.92
N ILE A 6 -8.19 -8.13 -9.96
CA ILE A 6 -7.23 -8.03 -8.87
C ILE A 6 -7.30 -6.63 -8.26
N ILE A 7 -7.41 -6.56 -6.94
CA ILE A 7 -7.35 -5.32 -6.17
C ILE A 7 -5.98 -5.21 -5.54
N LEU A 8 -5.27 -4.11 -5.79
CA LEU A 8 -4.00 -3.77 -5.15
C LEU A 8 -4.08 -2.36 -4.58
N THR A 9 -3.83 -2.21 -3.30
CA THR A 9 -3.87 -0.93 -2.59
C THR A 9 -2.92 -0.94 -1.39
N GLY A 10 -2.60 0.23 -0.83
CA GLY A 10 -1.76 0.30 0.35
C GLY A 10 -1.66 1.71 0.93
N ASP A 11 -1.01 1.83 2.08
CA ASP A 11 -0.74 3.09 2.75
C ASP A 11 0.72 3.17 3.19
N ARG A 12 1.26 4.39 3.27
CA ARG A 12 2.59 4.65 3.82
C ARG A 12 2.52 4.68 5.36
N PRO A 13 3.39 3.95 6.08
CA PRO A 13 3.42 3.94 7.53
C PRO A 13 4.13 5.19 8.08
N THR A 14 3.59 6.37 7.83
CA THR A 14 4.14 7.66 8.31
C THR A 14 3.66 8.03 9.71
N GLY A 15 2.68 7.29 10.25
CA GLY A 15 2.08 7.43 11.56
C GLY A 15 0.87 6.50 11.69
N ARG A 16 0.18 6.58 12.84
CA ARG A 16 -1.11 5.90 13.02
C ARG A 16 -2.13 6.42 12.02
N LEU A 17 -3.00 5.52 11.54
CA LEU A 17 -4.11 5.90 10.69
C LEU A 17 -5.13 6.71 11.52
N HIS A 18 -5.75 7.67 10.89
CA HIS A 18 -6.77 8.51 11.51
C HIS A 18 -8.10 8.42 10.75
N ILE A 19 -9.14 9.04 11.27
CA ILE A 19 -10.48 8.98 10.70
C ILE A 19 -10.54 9.34 9.21
N GLY A 20 -9.66 10.24 8.74
CA GLY A 20 -9.56 10.59 7.33
C GLY A 20 -9.11 9.41 6.45
N HIS A 21 -8.18 8.57 6.94
CA HIS A 21 -7.79 7.33 6.24
C HIS A 21 -8.94 6.32 6.24
N TYR A 22 -9.67 6.21 7.36
CA TYR A 22 -10.81 5.33 7.44
C TYR A 22 -11.88 5.69 6.41
N VAL A 23 -12.35 6.94 6.42
CA VAL A 23 -13.40 7.40 5.52
C VAL A 23 -12.93 7.45 4.07
N GLY A 24 -11.69 7.89 3.84
CA GLY A 24 -11.14 8.10 2.50
C GLY A 24 -10.74 6.81 1.77
N SER A 25 -10.35 5.76 2.50
CA SER A 25 -9.84 4.55 1.85
C SER A 25 -10.21 3.23 2.53
N LEU A 26 -10.03 3.11 3.85
CA LEU A 26 -10.19 1.80 4.52
C LEU A 26 -11.60 1.28 4.46
N LYS A 27 -12.59 2.13 4.74
CA LYS A 27 -14.00 1.75 4.65
C LYS A 27 -14.33 1.16 3.28
N ARG A 28 -13.88 1.81 2.19
CA ARG A 28 -14.11 1.31 0.84
C ARG A 28 -13.42 -0.03 0.58
N ARG A 29 -12.23 -0.26 1.17
CA ARG A 29 -11.53 -1.55 1.05
C ARG A 29 -12.32 -2.66 1.74
N VAL A 30 -12.86 -2.40 2.92
CA VAL A 30 -13.72 -3.34 3.64
C VAL A 30 -14.99 -3.62 2.83
N ASP A 31 -15.65 -2.58 2.31
CA ASP A 31 -16.85 -2.72 1.48
C ASP A 31 -16.57 -3.58 0.23
N LEU A 32 -15.40 -3.39 -0.44
CA LEU A 32 -14.97 -4.20 -1.59
C LEU A 32 -14.64 -5.65 -1.19
N GLN A 33 -13.99 -5.83 -0.05
CA GLN A 33 -13.70 -7.16 0.51
C GLN A 33 -14.97 -7.93 0.77
N ASP A 34 -15.97 -7.30 1.37
CA ASP A 34 -17.22 -7.94 1.74
C ASP A 34 -18.14 -8.19 0.53
N ALA A 35 -18.06 -7.34 -0.49
CA ALA A 35 -18.74 -7.57 -1.76
C ALA A 35 -18.22 -8.82 -2.49
N GLY A 36 -16.93 -9.19 -2.33
CA GLY A 36 -16.35 -10.41 -2.87
C GLY A 36 -16.24 -10.45 -4.40
N ASP A 37 -16.46 -9.33 -5.09
CA ASP A 37 -16.42 -9.24 -6.57
C ASP A 37 -14.96 -9.02 -7.05
N TYR A 38 -14.06 -9.94 -6.69
CA TYR A 38 -12.64 -9.94 -7.09
C TYR A 38 -12.06 -11.36 -7.01
N SER A 39 -10.98 -11.60 -7.74
CA SER A 39 -10.23 -12.85 -7.66
C SER A 39 -9.18 -12.83 -6.56
N LYS A 40 -8.49 -11.69 -6.39
CA LYS A 40 -7.44 -11.49 -5.37
C LYS A 40 -7.46 -10.07 -4.86
N MET A 41 -7.20 -9.91 -3.56
CA MET A 41 -7.05 -8.62 -2.90
C MET A 41 -5.71 -8.55 -2.17
N PHE A 42 -4.91 -7.56 -2.52
CA PHE A 42 -3.60 -7.30 -1.92
C PHE A 42 -3.60 -5.92 -1.27
N ILE A 43 -3.18 -5.86 -0.02
CA ILE A 43 -3.06 -4.61 0.74
C ILE A 43 -1.63 -4.54 1.27
N PHE A 44 -0.88 -3.53 0.85
CA PHE A 44 0.52 -3.41 1.28
C PHE A 44 0.76 -2.21 2.19
N ILE A 45 1.76 -2.36 3.04
CA ILE A 45 2.31 -1.30 3.88
C ILE A 45 3.57 -0.80 3.19
N ALA A 46 3.54 0.44 2.70
CA ALA A 46 4.57 1.01 1.83
C ALA A 46 5.72 1.60 2.66
N ASP A 47 6.45 0.76 3.40
CA ASP A 47 7.54 1.16 4.27
C ASP A 47 8.74 1.73 3.51
N SER A 48 9.12 1.14 2.38
CA SER A 48 10.20 1.67 1.54
C SER A 48 9.86 3.06 1.00
N GLN A 49 8.61 3.29 0.61
CA GLN A 49 8.16 4.61 0.18
C GLN A 49 8.11 5.60 1.34
N ALA A 50 7.78 5.17 2.55
CA ALA A 50 7.76 6.03 3.73
C ALA A 50 9.15 6.55 4.10
N LEU A 51 10.21 5.82 3.77
CA LEU A 51 11.59 6.27 4.00
C LEU A 51 11.96 7.52 3.19
N THR A 52 11.29 7.80 2.07
CA THR A 52 11.56 9.02 1.27
C THR A 52 11.37 10.31 2.09
N ASP A 53 10.44 10.30 3.04
CA ASP A 53 10.12 11.44 3.91
C ASP A 53 10.62 11.25 5.36
N ASN A 54 11.15 10.06 5.70
CA ASN A 54 11.52 9.68 7.08
C ASN A 54 12.89 8.99 7.13
N ILE A 55 13.80 9.34 6.22
CA ILE A 55 15.13 8.72 6.15
C ILE A 55 15.93 8.89 7.44
N ASP A 56 15.73 10.01 8.15
CA ASP A 56 16.44 10.34 9.40
C ASP A 56 15.95 9.54 10.61
N ASN A 57 14.80 8.83 10.46
CA ASN A 57 14.23 8.05 11.56
C ASN A 57 13.58 6.74 11.06
N PRO A 58 14.38 5.76 10.61
CA PRO A 58 13.86 4.49 10.10
C PRO A 58 13.16 3.66 11.18
N GLU A 59 13.53 3.80 12.45
CA GLU A 59 12.88 3.08 13.55
C GLU A 59 11.42 3.51 13.73
N LYS A 60 11.12 4.78 13.53
CA LYS A 60 9.75 5.28 13.50
C LYS A 60 8.93 4.58 12.40
N VAL A 61 9.53 4.37 11.22
CA VAL A 61 8.85 3.67 10.12
C VAL A 61 8.56 2.21 10.52
N ARG A 62 9.52 1.51 11.13
CA ARG A 62 9.32 0.12 11.61
C ARG A 62 8.18 0.02 12.61
N GLN A 63 8.14 0.91 13.60
CA GLN A 63 7.07 0.94 14.57
C GLN A 63 5.71 1.22 13.90
N ASN A 64 5.67 2.17 12.97
CA ASN A 64 4.44 2.51 12.26
C ASN A 64 3.93 1.39 11.35
N VAL A 65 4.79 0.50 10.83
CA VAL A 65 4.36 -0.69 10.09
C VAL A 65 3.44 -1.55 10.95
N ILE A 66 3.82 -1.78 12.22
CA ILE A 66 3.02 -2.57 13.17
C ILE A 66 1.70 -1.85 13.47
N GLU A 67 1.74 -0.55 13.74
CA GLU A 67 0.55 0.26 14.04
C GLU A 67 -0.44 0.24 12.87
N VAL A 68 0.03 0.42 11.64
CA VAL A 68 -0.83 0.39 10.44
C VAL A 68 -1.42 -1.00 10.21
N ALA A 69 -0.65 -2.07 10.46
CA ALA A 69 -1.18 -3.44 10.37
C ALA A 69 -2.31 -3.68 11.38
N LEU A 70 -2.13 -3.21 12.62
CA LEU A 70 -3.17 -3.29 13.65
C LEU A 70 -4.42 -2.47 13.28
N ASP A 71 -4.22 -1.27 12.74
CA ASP A 71 -5.32 -0.42 12.28
C ASP A 71 -6.11 -1.09 11.12
N TYR A 72 -5.45 -1.79 10.20
CA TYR A 72 -6.13 -2.54 9.14
C TYR A 72 -7.05 -3.61 9.73
N LEU A 73 -6.54 -4.40 10.66
CA LEU A 73 -7.32 -5.46 11.32
C LEU A 73 -8.48 -4.87 12.14
N ALA A 74 -8.21 -3.80 12.91
CA ALA A 74 -9.22 -3.12 13.70
C ALA A 74 -10.34 -2.49 12.86
N CYS A 75 -10.02 -2.05 11.63
CA CYS A 75 -11.01 -1.50 10.69
C CYS A 75 -11.81 -2.56 9.94
N GLY A 76 -11.48 -3.85 10.10
CA GLY A 76 -12.24 -4.96 9.52
C GLY A 76 -11.62 -5.58 8.25
N ILE A 77 -10.36 -5.31 7.94
CA ILE A 77 -9.64 -6.07 6.91
C ILE A 77 -9.41 -7.49 7.44
N ASP A 78 -9.88 -8.48 6.70
CA ASP A 78 -9.83 -9.89 7.04
C ASP A 78 -8.66 -10.57 6.32
N PRO A 79 -7.63 -11.07 7.05
CA PRO A 79 -6.47 -11.74 6.45
C PRO A 79 -6.80 -13.05 5.71
N SER A 80 -7.99 -13.61 5.93
CA SER A 80 -8.45 -14.78 5.16
C SER A 80 -8.95 -14.41 3.76
N LYS A 81 -9.33 -13.16 3.55
CA LYS A 81 -9.88 -12.63 2.29
C LYS A 81 -8.90 -11.74 1.54
N ALA A 82 -7.99 -11.09 2.26
CA ALA A 82 -7.00 -10.17 1.69
C ALA A 82 -5.59 -10.55 2.13
N THR A 83 -4.64 -10.51 1.22
CA THR A 83 -3.21 -10.68 1.54
C THR A 83 -2.63 -9.35 1.97
N ILE A 84 -2.21 -9.25 3.23
CA ILE A 84 -1.49 -8.07 3.76
C ILE A 84 0.00 -8.35 3.69
N PHE A 85 0.79 -7.43 3.13
CA PHE A 85 2.25 -7.59 3.04
C PHE A 85 2.98 -6.26 3.21
N ILE A 86 4.28 -6.33 3.48
CA ILE A 86 5.19 -5.18 3.64
C ILE A 86 5.98 -5.01 2.34
N GLN A 87 6.03 -3.80 1.82
CA GLN A 87 6.66 -3.49 0.52
C GLN A 87 8.13 -3.93 0.47
N SER A 88 8.91 -3.67 1.51
CA SER A 88 10.35 -4.03 1.56
C SER A 88 10.61 -5.53 1.54
N GLN A 89 9.60 -6.36 1.81
CA GLN A 89 9.73 -7.82 1.74
C GLN A 89 9.49 -8.39 0.34
N ILE A 90 9.21 -7.53 -0.64
CA ILE A 90 9.07 -7.87 -2.05
C ILE A 90 10.17 -7.14 -2.84
N PRO A 91 11.40 -7.65 -2.85
CA PRO A 91 12.54 -6.99 -3.49
C PRO A 91 12.34 -6.77 -5.00
N GLU A 92 11.53 -7.59 -5.65
CA GLU A 92 11.19 -7.48 -7.06
C GLU A 92 10.50 -6.14 -7.40
N LEU A 93 9.82 -5.50 -6.44
CA LEU A 93 9.24 -4.17 -6.63
C LEU A 93 10.33 -3.10 -6.84
N CYS A 94 11.41 -3.19 -6.07
CA CYS A 94 12.56 -2.30 -6.21
C CYS A 94 13.31 -2.57 -7.51
N GLU A 95 13.53 -3.84 -7.84
CA GLU A 95 14.17 -4.25 -9.08
C GLU A 95 13.41 -3.76 -10.30
N LEU A 96 12.10 -3.97 -10.35
CA LEU A 96 11.24 -3.50 -11.43
C LEU A 96 11.24 -1.96 -11.53
N SER A 97 11.23 -1.26 -10.40
CA SER A 97 11.31 0.20 -10.36
C SER A 97 12.61 0.70 -10.95
N PHE A 98 13.73 0.02 -10.69
CA PHE A 98 15.03 0.33 -11.26
C PHE A 98 15.01 0.23 -12.80
N TYR A 99 14.46 -0.85 -13.35
CA TYR A 99 14.30 -0.99 -14.81
C TYR A 99 13.42 0.11 -15.41
N TYR A 100 12.34 0.48 -14.76
CA TYR A 100 11.47 1.57 -15.22
C TYR A 100 12.17 2.93 -15.20
N MET A 101 13.06 3.19 -14.24
CA MET A 101 13.84 4.43 -14.21
C MET A 101 14.75 4.59 -15.44
N ASP A 102 15.22 3.48 -16.01
CA ASP A 102 16.01 3.52 -17.26
C ASP A 102 15.17 3.85 -18.50
N LEU A 103 13.85 3.65 -18.43
CA LEU A 103 12.93 3.85 -19.55
C LEU A 103 12.19 5.19 -19.50
N VAL A 104 12.13 5.84 -18.35
CA VAL A 104 11.32 7.03 -18.12
C VAL A 104 12.19 8.21 -17.71
N SER A 105 12.16 9.28 -18.49
CA SER A 105 12.89 10.51 -18.16
C SER A 105 12.22 11.27 -17.02
N VAL A 106 13.01 12.05 -16.26
CA VAL A 106 12.50 12.95 -15.21
C VAL A 106 11.46 13.93 -15.76
N SER A 107 11.66 14.42 -16.98
CA SER A 107 10.70 15.31 -17.66
C SER A 107 9.34 14.64 -17.89
N ALA A 108 9.32 13.35 -18.25
CA ALA A 108 8.08 12.60 -18.42
C ALA A 108 7.33 12.42 -17.10
N CYS A 109 8.03 12.24 -15.97
CA CYS A 109 7.44 12.14 -14.65
C CYS A 109 6.81 13.46 -14.17
N ASN A 110 7.31 14.61 -14.63
CA ASN A 110 6.80 15.93 -14.23
C ASN A 110 5.48 16.33 -14.94
N VAL A 111 5.15 15.68 -16.05
CA VAL A 111 3.92 15.97 -16.83
C VAL A 111 2.63 15.50 -16.12
N THR A 112 2.74 14.62 -15.13
CA THR A 112 1.60 14.01 -14.43
C THR A 112 1.24 14.67 -13.10
N ARG A 113 1.84 15.83 -12.78
CA ARG A 113 1.37 16.61 -11.63
C ARG A 113 0.19 17.48 -12.05
N PRO A 114 -0.99 17.30 -11.41
CA PRO A 114 -2.11 18.21 -11.59
C PRO A 114 -1.78 19.61 -11.07
#